data_c6cff2b423cbc45a5d5584338a09fca5
#
_entry.id   c6cff2b423cbc45a5d5584338a09fca5
#
_cell.length_a   1.000
_cell.length_b   1.000
_cell.length_c   1.000
_cell.angle_alpha   90.00
_cell.angle_beta   90.00
_cell.angle_gamma   90.00
#
_symmetry.space_group_name_H-M   'P 1'
#
loop_
_entity.id
_entity.type
_entity.pdbx_description
1 polymer ?
#
loop_
_entity_poly.entity_id
_entity_poly.type
_entity_poly.pdbx_seq_one_letter_code
_entity_poly.pdbx_strand_id
1 'polypeptide(L)'
;FLRLGVLEKRYGGSQALDRFREHMIDLKELTSSSIIFPLYFYGLKYIAPFLGFRWTGTVTGGGQSVDEFEKFLETGDHKILEAIMLYNEEDVRATAYLKDWLVAYATQKNAYTEPYPWTK
;
A
#
# COMPACT_ATOMS: atom_id res chain seq x y z
N PHE A 1 -7.59 -9.76 1.36
CA PHE A 1 -8.70 -10.73 1.29
C PHE A 1 -8.68 -11.72 2.46
N LEU A 2 -7.53 -12.30 2.81
CA LEU A 2 -7.43 -13.24 3.94
C LEU A 2 -7.85 -12.63 5.28
N ARG A 3 -7.47 -11.37 5.53
CA ARG A 3 -7.84 -10.66 6.77
C ARG A 3 -9.34 -10.39 6.87
N LEU A 4 -10.00 -10.10 5.75
CA LEU A 4 -11.47 -9.97 5.73
C LEU A 4 -12.16 -11.26 6.08
N GLY A 5 -11.68 -12.41 5.58
CA GLY A 5 -12.20 -13.73 5.93
C GLY A 5 -12.07 -14.06 7.42
N VAL A 6 -10.96 -13.68 8.05
CA VAL A 6 -10.74 -13.85 9.50
C VAL A 6 -11.70 -12.99 10.29
N LEU A 7 -11.88 -11.72 9.92
CA LEU A 7 -12.82 -10.80 10.57
C LEU A 7 -14.26 -11.28 10.42
N GLU A 8 -14.64 -11.76 9.24
CA GLU A 8 -15.98 -12.29 8.98
C GLU A 8 -16.29 -13.52 9.84
N LYS A 9 -15.34 -14.45 10.00
CA LYS A 9 -15.49 -15.60 10.89
C LYS A 9 -15.67 -15.19 12.35
N ARG A 10 -15.00 -14.11 12.77
CA ARG A 10 -15.03 -13.65 14.16
C ARG A 10 -16.26 -12.80 14.49
N TYR A 11 -16.71 -11.97 13.57
CA TYR A 11 -17.75 -10.95 13.79
C TYR A 11 -19.02 -11.17 12.96
N GLY A 12 -19.05 -12.20 12.11
CA GLY A 12 -20.15 -12.48 11.18
C GLY A 12 -20.06 -11.72 9.86
N GLY A 13 -20.74 -12.22 8.86
CA GLY A 13 -20.83 -11.61 7.54
C GLY A 13 -21.96 -10.59 7.43
N SER A 14 -21.91 -9.73 6.41
CA SER A 14 -22.99 -8.78 6.10
C SER A 14 -23.08 -8.57 4.58
N GLN A 15 -24.26 -8.11 4.14
CA GLN A 15 -24.49 -7.73 2.73
C GLN A 15 -23.52 -6.61 2.27
N ALA A 16 -23.21 -5.67 3.16
CA ALA A 16 -22.26 -4.60 2.89
C ALA A 16 -20.84 -5.15 2.65
N LEU A 17 -20.43 -6.16 3.42
CA LEU A 17 -19.14 -6.82 3.25
C LEU A 17 -19.07 -7.60 1.93
N ASP A 18 -20.15 -8.29 1.55
CA ASP A 18 -20.22 -9.00 0.28
C ASP A 18 -20.11 -8.04 -0.91
N ARG A 19 -20.82 -6.93 -0.87
CA ARG A 19 -20.71 -5.87 -1.88
C ARG A 19 -19.31 -5.27 -1.93
N PHE A 20 -18.68 -5.07 -0.79
CA PHE A 20 -17.31 -4.58 -0.72
C PHE A 20 -16.35 -5.54 -1.42
N ARG A 21 -16.47 -6.85 -1.16
CA ARG A 21 -15.65 -7.88 -1.82
C ARG A 21 -15.84 -7.92 -3.33
N GLU A 22 -17.07 -7.80 -3.81
CA GLU A 22 -17.37 -7.80 -5.25
C GLU A 22 -16.71 -6.64 -6.01
N HIS A 23 -16.49 -5.50 -5.34
CA HIS A 23 -15.90 -4.30 -5.93
C HIS A 23 -14.43 -4.10 -5.56
N MET A 24 -13.86 -5.01 -4.79
CA MET A 24 -12.49 -4.91 -4.30
C MET A 24 -11.49 -5.34 -5.37
N ILE A 25 -10.48 -4.52 -5.58
CA ILE A 25 -9.38 -4.82 -6.50
C ILE A 25 -8.08 -4.89 -5.70
N ASP A 26 -7.38 -6.01 -5.79
CA ASP A 26 -6.03 -6.15 -5.25
C ASP A 26 -5.01 -5.59 -6.25
N LEU A 27 -4.50 -4.41 -5.96
CA LEU A 27 -3.54 -3.74 -6.86
C LEU A 27 -2.21 -4.49 -6.97
N LYS A 28 -1.79 -5.21 -5.94
CA LYS A 28 -0.57 -6.01 -6.01
C LYS A 28 -0.72 -7.16 -7.00
N GLU A 29 -1.82 -7.89 -6.93
CA GLU A 29 -2.11 -8.97 -7.85
C GLU A 29 -2.26 -8.46 -9.29
N LEU A 30 -3.02 -7.40 -9.49
CA LEU A 30 -3.21 -6.76 -10.78
C LEU A 30 -1.88 -6.30 -11.38
N THR A 31 -1.06 -5.63 -10.60
CA THR A 31 0.24 -5.11 -11.04
C THR A 31 1.21 -6.24 -11.38
N SER A 32 1.32 -7.24 -10.50
CA SER A 32 2.24 -8.37 -10.69
C SER A 32 1.87 -9.23 -11.90
N SER A 33 0.59 -9.35 -12.23
CA SER A 33 0.12 -10.15 -13.37
C SER A 33 0.15 -9.41 -14.71
N SER A 34 0.19 -8.06 -14.68
CA SER A 34 -0.01 -7.24 -15.88
C SER A 34 1.20 -6.46 -16.32
N ILE A 35 2.18 -6.21 -15.45
CA ILE A 35 3.30 -5.30 -15.70
C ILE A 35 4.62 -5.95 -15.28
N ILE A 36 5.66 -5.75 -16.09
CA ILE A 36 7.04 -6.11 -15.76
C ILE A 36 7.79 -4.84 -15.38
N PHE A 37 8.25 -4.78 -14.13
CA PHE A 37 9.12 -3.72 -13.64
C PHE A 37 10.59 -4.20 -13.58
N PRO A 38 11.56 -3.30 -13.73
CA PRO A 38 12.98 -3.62 -13.50
C PRO A 38 13.28 -3.68 -12.00
N LEU A 39 12.52 -4.49 -11.26
CA LEU A 39 12.60 -4.65 -9.82
C LEU A 39 12.59 -6.13 -9.44
N TYR A 40 13.30 -6.49 -8.37
CA TYR A 40 13.29 -7.85 -7.85
C TYR A 40 12.02 -8.18 -7.05
N PHE A 41 11.43 -7.18 -6.41
CA PHE A 41 10.24 -7.34 -5.56
C PHE A 41 9.13 -6.39 -6.00
N TYR A 42 7.89 -6.85 -5.93
CA TYR A 42 6.71 -6.13 -6.38
C TYR A 42 5.79 -5.67 -5.24
N GLY A 43 6.30 -5.63 -4.02
CA GLY A 43 5.59 -5.01 -2.91
C GLY A 43 5.46 -3.50 -3.09
N LEU A 44 4.47 -2.88 -2.46
CA LEU A 44 4.21 -1.44 -2.55
C LEU A 44 5.44 -0.59 -2.22
N LYS A 45 6.23 -1.02 -1.23
CA LYS A 45 7.45 -0.32 -0.79
C LYS A 45 8.57 -0.32 -1.84
N TYR A 46 8.53 -1.22 -2.79
CA TYR A 46 9.49 -1.28 -3.89
C TYR A 46 8.95 -0.58 -5.14
N ILE A 47 7.68 -0.77 -5.45
CA ILE A 47 7.06 -0.19 -6.64
C ILE A 47 6.84 1.32 -6.48
N ALA A 48 6.27 1.77 -5.38
CA ALA A 48 5.91 3.18 -5.21
C ALA A 48 7.12 4.13 -5.29
N PRO A 49 8.29 3.84 -4.68
CA PRO A 49 9.48 4.66 -4.88
C PRO A 49 9.97 4.69 -6.33
N PHE A 50 9.89 3.58 -7.03
CA PHE A 50 10.23 3.54 -8.47
C PHE A 50 9.32 4.46 -9.29
N LEU A 51 8.07 4.59 -8.90
CA LEU A 51 7.09 5.48 -9.55
C LEU A 51 7.15 6.93 -9.06
N GLY A 52 7.99 7.25 -8.10
CA GLY A 52 8.22 8.60 -7.61
C GLY A 52 7.60 8.96 -6.26
N PHE A 53 6.90 8.04 -5.62
CA PHE A 53 6.36 8.24 -4.27
C PHE A 53 7.46 8.07 -3.20
N ARG A 54 7.40 8.88 -2.14
CA ARG A 54 8.32 8.77 -1.00
C ARG A 54 7.56 8.87 0.32
N TRP A 55 7.87 7.94 1.24
CA TRP A 55 7.45 8.05 2.64
C TRP A 55 8.32 9.10 3.35
N THR A 56 7.70 9.94 4.16
CA THR A 56 8.38 11.03 4.88
C THR A 56 8.56 10.74 6.36
N GLY A 57 7.81 9.78 6.92
CA GLY A 57 7.85 9.45 8.33
C GLY A 57 9.04 8.59 8.73
N THR A 58 9.24 8.46 10.05
CA THR A 58 10.32 7.66 10.65
C THR A 58 10.01 6.17 10.71
N VAL A 59 8.73 5.80 10.73
CA VAL A 59 8.29 4.40 10.69
C VAL A 59 8.34 3.93 9.23
N THR A 60 9.08 2.87 8.95
CA THR A 60 9.34 2.40 7.60
C THR A 60 8.82 1.01 7.28
N GLY A 61 8.19 0.33 8.24
CA GLY A 61 7.67 -1.02 8.04
C GLY A 61 6.63 -1.45 9.06
N GLY A 62 5.82 -2.44 8.68
CA GLY A 62 4.76 -2.97 9.54
C GLY A 62 5.29 -3.57 10.85
N GLY A 63 6.43 -4.29 10.81
CA GLY A 63 7.07 -4.81 12.02
C GLY A 63 7.51 -3.70 12.97
N GLN A 64 8.16 -2.67 12.44
CA GLN A 64 8.54 -1.50 13.22
C GLN A 64 7.31 -0.78 13.79
N SER A 65 6.21 -0.70 13.04
CA SER A 65 4.96 -0.11 13.51
C SER A 65 4.39 -0.83 14.74
N VAL A 66 4.49 -2.16 14.78
CA VAL A 66 4.08 -2.96 15.95
C VAL A 66 4.98 -2.67 17.14
N ASP A 67 6.29 -2.68 16.96
CA ASP A 67 7.26 -2.40 18.04
C ASP A 67 7.07 -0.98 18.60
N GLU A 68 6.86 0.01 17.75
CA GLU A 68 6.60 1.39 18.18
C GLU A 68 5.25 1.50 18.91
N PHE A 69 4.22 0.75 18.51
CA PHE A 69 2.95 0.74 19.22
C PHE A 69 3.09 0.14 20.64
N GLU A 70 3.88 -0.90 20.81
CA GLU A 70 4.19 -1.45 22.13
C GLU A 70 4.89 -0.43 23.01
N LYS A 71 5.85 0.31 22.46
CA LYS A 71 6.50 1.44 23.19
C LYS A 71 5.50 2.53 23.58
N PHE A 72 4.56 2.86 22.69
CA PHE A 72 3.50 3.81 23.02
C PHE A 72 2.64 3.33 24.19
N LEU A 73 2.27 2.05 24.22
CA LEU A 73 1.50 1.48 25.33
C LEU A 73 2.25 1.55 26.67
N GLU A 74 3.59 1.40 26.65
CA GLU A 74 4.43 1.48 27.85
C GLU A 74 4.68 2.92 28.31
N THR A 75 4.89 3.85 27.38
CA THR A 75 5.34 5.21 27.69
C THR A 75 4.23 6.26 27.66
N GLY A 76 3.16 6.01 26.92
CA GLY A 76 2.09 6.99 26.67
C GLY A 76 2.55 8.18 25.78
N ASP A 77 3.67 8.07 25.10
CA ASP A 77 4.21 9.14 24.25
C ASP A 77 3.42 9.28 22.94
N HIS A 78 2.61 10.31 22.86
CA HIS A 78 1.76 10.58 21.69
C HIS A 78 2.54 10.82 20.40
N LYS A 79 3.80 11.24 20.44
CA LYS A 79 4.64 11.39 19.24
C LYS A 79 4.88 10.06 18.54
N ILE A 80 4.98 8.97 19.32
CA ILE A 80 5.09 7.62 18.75
C ILE A 80 3.81 7.25 18.00
N LEU A 81 2.66 7.53 18.61
CA LEU A 81 1.36 7.27 17.96
C LEU A 81 1.18 8.09 16.68
N GLU A 82 1.56 9.36 16.70
CA GLU A 82 1.51 10.23 15.51
C GLU A 82 2.38 9.69 14.37
N ALA A 83 3.56 9.17 14.67
CA ALA A 83 4.45 8.56 13.68
C ALA A 83 3.82 7.30 13.04
N ILE A 84 3.14 6.48 13.83
CA ILE A 84 2.42 5.30 13.35
C ILE A 84 1.23 5.71 12.48
N MET A 85 0.48 6.72 12.88
CA MET A 85 -0.65 7.24 12.11
C MET A 85 -0.21 7.82 10.78
N LEU A 86 0.90 8.57 10.75
CA LEU A 86 1.49 9.06 9.52
C LEU A 86 1.90 7.92 8.58
N TYR A 87 2.53 6.89 9.12
CA TYR A 87 2.89 5.71 8.34
C TYR A 87 1.68 5.06 7.67
N ASN A 88 0.60 4.85 8.42
CA ASN A 88 -0.63 4.28 7.91
C ASN A 88 -1.29 5.18 6.84
N GLU A 89 -1.29 6.48 7.07
CA GLU A 89 -1.80 7.45 6.09
C GLU A 89 -0.98 7.42 4.79
N GLU A 90 0.34 7.41 4.89
CA GLU A 90 1.22 7.36 3.72
C GLU A 90 1.10 6.05 2.95
N ASP A 91 0.88 4.92 3.63
CA ASP A 91 0.61 3.63 2.97
C ASP A 91 -0.68 3.70 2.12
N VAL A 92 -1.72 4.33 2.63
CA VAL A 92 -2.97 4.55 1.88
C VAL A 92 -2.73 5.48 0.69
N ARG A 93 -1.98 6.56 0.89
CA ARG A 93 -1.60 7.49 -0.19
C ARG A 93 -0.75 6.82 -1.26
N ALA A 94 0.19 5.96 -0.88
CA ALA A 94 1.00 5.19 -1.81
C ALA A 94 0.15 4.26 -2.67
N THR A 95 -0.88 3.64 -2.08
CA THR A 95 -1.84 2.80 -2.81
C THR A 95 -2.64 3.62 -3.83
N ALA A 96 -3.13 4.78 -3.45
CA ALA A 96 -3.81 5.69 -4.36
C ALA A 96 -2.89 6.19 -5.48
N TYR A 97 -1.64 6.48 -5.15
CA TYR A 97 -0.61 6.87 -6.12
C TYR A 97 -0.35 5.78 -7.15
N LEU A 98 -0.22 4.54 -6.72
CA LEU A 98 -0.08 3.39 -7.62
C LEU A 98 -1.30 3.25 -8.53
N LYS A 99 -2.50 3.37 -7.99
CA LYS A 99 -3.73 3.31 -8.79
C LYS A 99 -3.74 4.40 -9.87
N ASP A 100 -3.41 5.63 -9.53
CA ASP A 100 -3.38 6.76 -10.47
C ASP A 100 -2.31 6.55 -11.55
N TRP A 101 -1.15 6.03 -11.18
CA TRP A 101 -0.11 5.66 -12.13
C TRP A 101 -0.59 4.58 -13.11
N LEU A 102 -1.25 3.54 -12.61
CA LEU A 102 -1.80 2.47 -13.45
C LEU A 102 -2.78 3.03 -14.48
N VAL A 103 -3.66 3.92 -14.08
CA VAL A 103 -4.61 4.58 -14.99
C VAL A 103 -3.89 5.41 -16.04
N ALA A 104 -2.85 6.15 -15.65
CA ALA A 104 -2.16 7.08 -16.55
C ALA A 104 -1.20 6.38 -17.52
N TYR A 105 -0.52 5.32 -17.10
CA TYR A 105 0.62 4.77 -17.84
C TYR A 105 0.48 3.29 -18.22
N ALA A 106 -0.28 2.50 -17.48
CA ALA A 106 -0.36 1.05 -17.72
C ALA A 106 -1.19 0.64 -18.94
N THR A 107 -1.89 1.57 -19.55
CA THR A 107 -2.68 1.34 -20.78
C THR A 107 -1.83 1.32 -22.06
N GLN A 108 -0.57 1.75 -21.97
CA GLN A 108 0.34 1.73 -23.11
C GLN A 108 0.82 0.31 -23.41
N LYS A 109 0.78 -0.07 -24.69
CA LYS A 109 1.21 -1.41 -25.13
C LYS A 109 2.73 -1.55 -25.27
N ASN A 110 3.43 -0.45 -25.55
CA ASN A 110 4.87 -0.46 -25.74
C ASN A 110 5.60 -0.23 -24.42
N ALA A 111 6.79 -0.83 -24.29
CA ALA A 111 7.64 -0.60 -23.13
C ALA A 111 8.05 0.87 -23.01
N TYR A 112 8.10 1.37 -21.79
CA TYR A 112 8.70 2.66 -21.49
C TYR A 112 10.22 2.53 -21.39
N THR A 113 10.93 3.56 -21.80
CA THR A 113 12.38 3.67 -21.68
C THR A 113 12.76 4.89 -20.84
N GLU A 114 13.96 4.86 -20.28
CA GLU A 114 14.47 6.03 -19.56
C GLU A 114 14.77 7.21 -20.50
N PRO A 115 14.57 8.47 -20.07
CA PRO A 115 13.96 8.86 -18.79
C PRO A 115 12.46 8.60 -18.78
N TYR A 116 11.98 7.99 -17.71
CA TYR A 116 10.56 7.67 -17.59
C TYR A 116 9.71 8.93 -17.42
N PRO A 117 8.50 9.00 -18.02
CA PRO A 117 7.69 10.21 -18.00
C PRO A 117 7.19 10.61 -16.59
N TRP A 118 7.17 9.68 -15.63
CA TRP A 118 6.76 9.92 -14.25
C TRP A 118 7.89 10.34 -13.30
N THR A 119 9.13 10.38 -13.76
CA THR A 119 10.31 10.73 -12.94
C THR A 119 10.74 12.19 -13.04
N LYS A 120 9.88 13.03 -13.53
CA LYS A 120 10.16 14.48 -13.68
C LYS A 120 10.11 15.22 -12.34
#